data_c4edf9ad162126dd900785849666b91b
#
_entry.id   c4edf9ad162126dd900785849666b91b
#
_cell.length_a   1.000
_cell.length_b   1.000
_cell.length_c   1.000
_cell.angle_alpha   90.00
_cell.angle_beta   90.00
_cell.angle_gamma   90.00
#
_symmetry.space_group_name_H-M   'P 1'
#
loop_
_entity.id
_entity.type
_entity.pdbx_description
1 polymer ?
#
loop_
_entity_poly.entity_id
_entity_poly.type
_entity_poly.pdbx_seq_one_letter_code
_entity_poly.pdbx_strand_id
1 'polypeptide(L)'
;MKLNFGIDFDDTITEDIDCFGQIFKNMQDSGHAVILVTGRSKIGHWEKEVYDVLEYLQSKYSLDKIPVVFAGSEWKKQAAKNAGYPIHIWVDNSPEYIAKQYILHDMNIGEKDNYLSPETSGRIKREMESALQEAWEAKSKELKIYPKRLPSGEEKDKLWNKIDKEAHGLINKIIK
;
A
#
# COMPACT_ATOMS: atom_id res chain seq x y z
N MET A 1 1.49 -13.16 26.98
CA MET A 1 1.00 -13.52 25.62
C MET A 1 1.93 -12.84 24.61
N LYS A 2 2.48 -13.58 23.66
CA LYS A 2 3.33 -13.00 22.60
C LYS A 2 2.45 -12.43 21.49
N LEU A 3 2.66 -11.17 21.10
CA LEU A 3 1.96 -10.51 20.01
C LEU A 3 2.92 -10.27 18.84
N ASN A 4 2.38 -10.26 17.63
CA ASN A 4 3.07 -9.88 16.41
C ASN A 4 2.58 -8.49 16.00
N PHE A 5 3.49 -7.53 15.91
CA PHE A 5 3.23 -6.18 15.44
C PHE A 5 3.67 -6.07 13.98
N GLY A 6 2.74 -5.66 13.12
CA GLY A 6 3.05 -5.29 11.74
C GLY A 6 3.24 -3.79 11.66
N ILE A 7 4.43 -3.36 11.28
CA ILE A 7 4.80 -1.94 11.21
C ILE A 7 5.06 -1.57 9.76
N ASP A 8 4.43 -0.51 9.29
CA ASP A 8 4.69 0.05 7.98
C ASP A 8 6.04 0.77 7.93
N PHE A 9 6.56 0.98 6.72
CA PHE A 9 7.86 1.63 6.50
C PHE A 9 7.71 3.09 6.12
N ASP A 10 7.05 3.37 5.00
CA ASP A 10 6.92 4.71 4.44
C ASP A 10 5.98 5.57 5.28
N ASP A 11 6.37 6.82 5.53
CA ASP A 11 5.60 7.78 6.33
C ASP A 11 5.16 7.24 7.72
N THR A 12 5.81 6.15 8.15
CA THR A 12 5.66 5.54 9.49
C THR A 12 7.04 5.47 10.13
N ILE A 13 7.84 4.42 9.86
CA ILE A 13 9.21 4.34 10.41
C ILE A 13 10.08 5.49 9.91
N THR A 14 9.91 5.89 8.65
CA THR A 14 10.70 6.96 8.02
C THR A 14 10.44 8.35 8.60
N GLU A 15 9.31 8.58 9.29
CA GLU A 15 9.02 9.85 9.95
C GLU A 15 9.93 10.11 11.16
N ASP A 16 10.19 9.06 11.97
CA ASP A 16 11.12 9.15 13.10
C ASP A 16 11.76 7.78 13.36
N ILE A 17 12.83 7.50 12.63
CA ILE A 17 13.55 6.22 12.68
C ILE A 17 14.00 5.90 14.10
N ASP A 18 14.49 6.90 14.85
CA ASP A 18 15.02 6.70 16.19
C ASP A 18 13.93 6.41 17.22
N CYS A 19 12.78 7.07 17.11
CA CYS A 19 11.62 6.76 17.92
C CYS A 19 11.18 5.32 17.73
N PHE A 20 11.08 4.87 16.47
CA PHE A 20 10.72 3.48 16.18
C PHE A 20 11.77 2.48 16.66
N GLY A 21 13.07 2.83 16.63
CA GLY A 21 14.13 2.00 17.22
C GLY A 21 13.90 1.72 18.70
N GLN A 22 13.54 2.73 19.47
CA GLN A 22 13.19 2.59 20.90
C GLN A 22 11.92 1.75 21.11
N ILE A 23 10.89 2.01 20.30
CA ILE A 23 9.63 1.24 20.33
C ILE A 23 9.91 -0.24 20.05
N PHE A 24 10.68 -0.56 19.02
CA PHE A 24 11.03 -1.94 18.67
C PHE A 24 11.80 -2.64 19.77
N LYS A 25 12.76 -1.95 20.40
CA LYS A 25 13.50 -2.48 21.54
C LYS A 25 12.57 -2.85 22.69
N ASN A 26 11.67 -1.95 23.07
CA ASN A 26 10.70 -2.17 24.13
C ASN A 26 9.76 -3.34 23.82
N MET A 27 9.32 -3.47 22.56
CA MET A 27 8.47 -4.59 22.11
C MET A 27 9.21 -5.91 22.21
N GLN A 28 10.45 -5.98 21.72
CA GLN A 28 11.25 -7.21 21.75
C GLN A 28 11.62 -7.61 23.19
N ASP A 29 12.01 -6.66 24.03
CA ASP A 29 12.30 -6.90 25.45
C ASP A 29 11.07 -7.39 26.23
N SER A 30 9.87 -6.99 25.80
CA SER A 30 8.59 -7.49 26.32
C SER A 30 8.18 -8.84 25.72
N GLY A 31 9.01 -9.45 24.88
CA GLY A 31 8.79 -10.75 24.27
C GLY A 31 7.84 -10.75 23.08
N HIS A 32 7.55 -9.58 22.51
CA HIS A 32 6.74 -9.44 21.30
C HIS A 32 7.59 -9.55 20.03
N ALA A 33 6.96 -9.84 18.91
CA ALA A 33 7.61 -9.83 17.60
C ALA A 33 7.28 -8.57 16.82
N VAL A 34 8.28 -7.96 16.21
CA VAL A 34 8.14 -6.86 15.26
C VAL A 34 8.36 -7.40 13.86
N ILE A 35 7.44 -7.13 12.96
CA ILE A 35 7.50 -7.50 11.55
C ILE A 35 7.30 -6.21 10.74
N LEU A 36 8.24 -5.86 9.88
CA LEU A 36 8.08 -4.77 8.95
C LEU A 36 7.24 -5.25 7.76
N VAL A 37 6.16 -4.55 7.45
CA VAL A 37 5.26 -4.88 6.34
C VAL A 37 5.03 -3.64 5.49
N THR A 38 5.74 -3.55 4.36
CA THR A 38 5.68 -2.38 3.48
C THR A 38 4.93 -2.65 2.19
N GLY A 39 4.28 -1.63 1.64
CA GLY A 39 3.70 -1.64 0.30
C GLY A 39 4.72 -1.65 -0.84
N ARG A 40 6.00 -1.44 -0.54
CA ARG A 40 7.07 -1.47 -1.54
C ARG A 40 7.19 -2.83 -2.22
N SER A 41 7.66 -2.82 -3.45
CA SER A 41 8.06 -4.04 -4.15
C SER A 41 9.49 -4.44 -3.76
N LYS A 42 9.76 -5.74 -3.72
CA LYS A 42 11.09 -6.29 -3.40
C LYS A 42 12.01 -6.19 -4.62
N ILE A 43 12.34 -4.96 -5.04
CA ILE A 43 13.21 -4.70 -6.22
C ILE A 43 14.12 -3.50 -6.01
N GLY A 44 15.38 -3.65 -6.43
CA GLY A 44 16.35 -2.57 -6.61
C GLY A 44 16.58 -1.70 -5.38
N HIS A 45 16.54 -0.38 -5.57
CA HIS A 45 16.85 0.59 -4.52
C HIS A 45 15.81 0.62 -3.38
N TRP A 46 14.55 0.28 -3.65
CA TRP A 46 13.50 0.23 -2.64
C TRP A 46 13.78 -0.83 -1.57
N GLU A 47 14.24 -2.01 -2.01
CA GLU A 47 14.63 -3.08 -1.10
C GLU A 47 15.85 -2.67 -0.27
N LYS A 48 16.86 -2.10 -0.93
CA LYS A 48 18.10 -1.66 -0.28
C LYS A 48 17.83 -0.65 0.83
N GLU A 49 17.03 0.37 0.57
CA GLU A 49 16.71 1.42 1.55
C GLU A 49 16.06 0.85 2.82
N VAL A 50 15.12 -0.10 2.66
CA VAL A 50 14.48 -0.77 3.80
C VAL A 50 15.52 -1.50 4.65
N TYR A 51 16.42 -2.24 4.02
CA TYR A 51 17.45 -2.98 4.76
C TYR A 51 18.51 -2.07 5.37
N ASP A 52 18.91 -0.97 4.71
CA ASP A 52 19.85 0.01 5.26
C ASP A 52 19.29 0.63 6.57
N VAL A 53 18.01 1.00 6.59
CA VAL A 53 17.34 1.52 7.80
C VAL A 53 17.26 0.45 8.89
N LEU A 54 16.91 -0.79 8.55
CA LEU A 54 16.85 -1.87 9.53
C LEU A 54 18.22 -2.21 10.10
N GLU A 55 19.28 -2.23 9.30
CA GLU A 55 20.64 -2.45 9.76
C GLU A 55 21.07 -1.36 10.74
N TYR A 56 20.78 -0.09 10.43
CA TYR A 56 21.00 1.02 11.34
C TYR A 56 20.27 0.82 12.68
N LEU A 57 18.98 0.49 12.64
CA LEU A 57 18.17 0.28 13.85
C LEU A 57 18.67 -0.90 14.68
N GLN A 58 18.96 -2.03 14.03
CA GLN A 58 19.46 -3.23 14.70
C GLN A 58 20.80 -2.98 15.37
N SER A 59 21.71 -2.28 14.70
CA SER A 59 23.01 -1.93 15.25
C SER A 59 22.90 -0.96 16.42
N LYS A 60 22.13 0.13 16.26
CA LYS A 60 22.04 1.20 17.26
C LYS A 60 21.31 0.78 18.54
N TYR A 61 20.23 0.00 18.40
CA TYR A 61 19.34 -0.37 19.51
C TYR A 61 19.53 -1.84 19.95
N SER A 62 20.50 -2.55 19.39
CA SER A 62 20.73 -3.98 19.68
C SER A 62 19.45 -4.81 19.52
N LEU A 63 18.77 -4.62 18.39
CA LEU A 63 17.53 -5.33 18.11
C LEU A 63 17.80 -6.73 17.55
N ASP A 64 16.93 -7.67 17.88
CA ASP A 64 16.85 -8.93 17.17
C ASP A 64 16.45 -8.71 15.70
N LYS A 65 16.76 -9.71 14.87
CA LYS A 65 16.42 -9.64 13.45
C LYS A 65 14.93 -9.39 13.24
N ILE A 66 14.61 -8.32 12.52
CA ILE A 66 13.25 -7.93 12.14
C ILE A 66 12.95 -8.54 10.76
N PRO A 67 11.95 -9.44 10.63
CA PRO A 67 11.48 -9.91 9.34
C PRO A 67 10.88 -8.77 8.51
N VAL A 68 11.07 -8.83 7.18
CA VAL A 68 10.49 -7.86 6.23
C VAL A 68 9.57 -8.59 5.27
N VAL A 69 8.37 -8.05 5.10
CA VAL A 69 7.38 -8.47 4.11
C VAL A 69 7.16 -7.32 3.12
N PHE A 70 7.52 -7.56 1.87
CA PHE A 70 7.22 -6.64 0.77
C PHE A 70 5.90 -7.04 0.15
N ALA A 71 4.85 -6.25 0.37
CA ALA A 71 3.51 -6.55 -0.11
C ALA A 71 3.34 -6.23 -1.61
N GLY A 72 4.06 -5.22 -2.12
CA GLY A 72 3.92 -4.79 -3.51
C GLY A 72 2.47 -4.38 -3.82
N SER A 73 1.84 -5.11 -4.74
CA SER A 73 0.43 -4.90 -5.10
C SER A 73 -0.57 -5.72 -4.27
N GLU A 74 -0.08 -6.55 -3.36
CA GLU A 74 -0.92 -7.36 -2.47
C GLU A 74 -1.32 -6.55 -1.22
N TRP A 75 -2.44 -6.92 -0.59
CA TRP A 75 -2.82 -6.34 0.70
C TRP A 75 -1.82 -6.76 1.78
N LYS A 76 -1.35 -5.81 2.57
CA LYS A 76 -0.33 -6.04 3.61
C LYS A 76 -0.67 -7.22 4.53
N LYS A 77 -1.94 -7.31 4.96
CA LYS A 77 -2.42 -8.42 5.80
C LYS A 77 -2.31 -9.78 5.11
N GLN A 78 -2.64 -9.83 3.82
CA GLN A 78 -2.54 -11.08 3.06
C GLN A 78 -1.08 -11.45 2.81
N ALA A 79 -0.25 -10.49 2.40
CA ALA A 79 1.19 -10.69 2.21
C ALA A 79 1.87 -11.20 3.49
N ALA A 80 1.57 -10.59 4.64
CA ALA A 80 2.11 -11.02 5.93
C ALA A 80 1.66 -12.44 6.28
N LYS A 81 0.38 -12.77 6.07
CA LYS A 81 -0.16 -14.12 6.28
C LYS A 81 0.51 -15.15 5.37
N ASN A 82 0.69 -14.84 4.08
CA ASN A 82 1.35 -15.71 3.10
C ASN A 82 2.82 -15.96 3.46
N ALA A 83 3.48 -14.95 4.05
CA ALA A 83 4.85 -15.06 4.55
C ALA A 83 4.98 -15.78 5.90
N GLY A 84 3.86 -16.23 6.49
CA GLY A 84 3.84 -16.96 7.77
C GLY A 84 3.82 -16.08 9.01
N TYR A 85 3.54 -14.79 8.87
CA TYR A 85 3.47 -13.82 9.96
C TYR A 85 2.03 -13.36 10.22
N PRO A 86 1.25 -14.05 11.08
CA PRO A 86 -0.06 -13.54 11.49
C PRO A 86 0.14 -12.28 12.35
N ILE A 87 -0.32 -11.14 11.87
CA ILE A 87 -0.20 -9.86 12.58
C ILE A 87 -1.41 -9.67 13.48
N HIS A 88 -1.17 -9.26 14.74
CA HIS A 88 -2.20 -8.99 15.75
C HIS A 88 -2.49 -7.50 15.86
N ILE A 89 -1.46 -6.66 15.75
CA ILE A 89 -1.54 -5.20 15.88
C ILE A 89 -0.83 -4.58 14.69
N TRP A 90 -1.46 -3.59 14.07
CA TRP A 90 -0.92 -2.83 12.97
C TRP A 90 -0.59 -1.41 13.38
N VAL A 91 0.55 -0.90 12.95
CA VAL A 91 0.94 0.51 12.99
C VAL A 91 1.24 0.93 11.56
N ASP A 92 0.36 1.75 11.00
CA ASP A 92 0.36 2.10 9.59
C ASP A 92 -0.33 3.45 9.42
N ASN A 93 0.29 4.38 8.70
CA ASN A 93 -0.29 5.69 8.41
C ASN A 93 -1.40 5.62 7.34
N SER A 94 -1.48 4.52 6.63
CA SER A 94 -2.45 4.27 5.56
C SER A 94 -3.17 2.94 5.78
N PRO A 95 -4.03 2.85 6.83
CA PRO A 95 -4.66 1.58 7.25
C PRO A 95 -5.55 0.94 6.18
N GLU A 96 -5.99 1.68 5.18
CA GLU A 96 -6.74 1.18 4.03
C GLU A 96 -5.96 0.17 3.19
N TYR A 97 -4.63 0.18 3.23
CA TYR A 97 -3.78 -0.79 2.55
C TYR A 97 -3.52 -2.07 3.34
N ILE A 98 -3.97 -2.13 4.60
CA ILE A 98 -3.77 -3.31 5.44
C ILE A 98 -4.67 -4.44 4.98
N ALA A 99 -5.97 -4.17 4.80
CA ALA A 99 -6.94 -5.21 4.44
C ALA A 99 -8.10 -4.65 3.62
N LYS A 100 -8.48 -5.40 2.59
CA LYS A 100 -9.58 -5.08 1.68
C LYS A 100 -10.93 -4.79 2.38
N GLN A 101 -11.16 -5.38 3.55
CA GLN A 101 -12.37 -5.19 4.34
C GLN A 101 -12.60 -3.76 4.84
N TYR A 102 -11.54 -2.97 5.02
CA TYR A 102 -11.66 -1.57 5.47
C TYR A 102 -12.30 -0.68 4.41
N ILE A 103 -11.89 -0.83 3.17
CA ILE A 103 -12.45 -0.04 2.04
C ILE A 103 -13.93 -0.37 1.82
N LEU A 104 -14.32 -1.63 2.00
CA LEU A 104 -15.71 -2.08 1.82
C LEU A 104 -16.63 -1.65 2.96
N HIS A 105 -16.10 -1.50 4.18
CA HIS A 105 -16.89 -1.07 5.34
C HIS A 105 -17.24 0.44 5.24
N ASP A 106 -16.30 1.27 4.82
CA ASP A 106 -16.54 2.70 4.60
C ASP A 106 -17.46 2.97 3.41
N MET A 107 -17.52 2.07 2.43
CA MET A 107 -18.42 2.19 1.28
C MET A 107 -19.85 1.67 1.54
N ASN A 108 -20.16 1.23 2.77
CA ASN A 108 -21.48 0.74 3.17
C ASN A 108 -22.04 -0.35 2.25
N ILE A 109 -21.18 -1.18 1.68
CA ILE A 109 -21.53 -2.30 0.81
C ILE A 109 -21.79 -3.51 1.71
N GLY A 110 -23.05 -3.93 1.76
CA GLY A 110 -23.60 -4.95 2.69
C GLY A 110 -22.76 -6.23 2.80
N GLU A 111 -22.75 -6.77 4.01
CA GLU A 111 -21.82 -7.77 4.54
C GLU A 111 -21.80 -9.16 3.87
N LYS A 112 -22.66 -9.47 2.90
CA LYS A 112 -22.85 -10.87 2.51
C LYS A 112 -22.28 -11.32 1.17
N ASP A 113 -22.05 -10.43 0.19
CA ASP A 113 -21.79 -10.89 -1.20
C ASP A 113 -20.65 -10.20 -1.96
N ASN A 114 -19.79 -9.42 -1.32
CA ASN A 114 -18.86 -8.55 -2.04
C ASN A 114 -17.37 -8.93 -1.99
N TYR A 115 -17.07 -10.22 -1.98
CA TYR A 115 -15.77 -10.66 -2.48
C TYR A 115 -15.79 -10.58 -4.00
N LEU A 116 -15.33 -9.46 -4.55
CA LEU A 116 -14.98 -9.45 -5.97
C LEU A 116 -13.99 -10.60 -6.18
N SER A 117 -14.34 -11.55 -7.03
CA SER A 117 -13.43 -12.63 -7.37
C SER A 117 -12.11 -12.01 -7.90
N PRO A 118 -10.97 -12.68 -7.78
CA PRO A 118 -9.72 -12.22 -8.38
C PRO A 118 -9.88 -11.86 -9.85
N GLU A 119 -10.75 -12.57 -10.58
CA GLU A 119 -11.09 -12.31 -11.98
C GLU A 119 -11.85 -11.00 -12.15
N THR A 120 -12.83 -10.70 -11.28
CA THR A 120 -13.59 -9.44 -11.31
C THR A 120 -12.72 -8.26 -10.94
N SER A 121 -11.86 -8.37 -9.91
CA SER A 121 -10.87 -7.35 -9.54
C SER A 121 -9.88 -7.11 -10.67
N GLY A 122 -9.38 -8.16 -11.32
CA GLY A 122 -8.49 -8.07 -12.47
C GLY A 122 -9.14 -7.46 -13.71
N ARG A 123 -10.46 -7.69 -13.91
CA ARG A 123 -11.23 -7.05 -14.98
C ARG A 123 -11.40 -5.57 -14.73
N ILE A 124 -11.84 -5.18 -13.53
CA ILE A 124 -12.00 -3.77 -13.14
C ILE A 124 -10.67 -3.02 -13.29
N LYS A 125 -9.57 -3.59 -12.81
CA LYS A 125 -8.26 -2.98 -12.96
C LYS A 125 -7.89 -2.75 -14.43
N ARG A 126 -8.08 -3.74 -15.31
CA ARG A 126 -7.81 -3.59 -16.75
C ARG A 126 -8.72 -2.56 -17.41
N GLU A 127 -10.00 -2.54 -17.06
CA GLU A 127 -10.95 -1.55 -17.60
C GLU A 127 -10.60 -0.12 -17.14
N MET A 128 -10.15 0.05 -15.89
CA MET A 128 -9.66 1.33 -15.38
C MET A 128 -8.36 1.75 -16.08
N GLU A 129 -7.40 0.84 -16.26
CA GLU A 129 -6.14 1.10 -16.96
C GLU A 129 -6.39 1.48 -18.44
N SER A 130 -7.33 0.80 -19.11
CA SER A 130 -7.73 1.11 -20.49
C SER A 130 -8.39 2.49 -20.58
N ALA A 131 -9.33 2.80 -19.68
CA ALA A 131 -10.00 4.10 -19.64
C ALA A 131 -9.01 5.25 -19.33
N LEU A 132 -8.03 5.00 -18.46
CA LEU A 132 -6.94 5.92 -18.17
C LEU A 132 -6.08 6.19 -19.40
N GLN A 133 -5.72 5.15 -20.13
CA GLN A 133 -4.92 5.26 -21.35
C GLN A 133 -5.67 6.03 -22.44
N GLU A 134 -6.95 5.72 -22.65
CA GLU A 134 -7.80 6.40 -23.64
C GLU A 134 -7.99 7.89 -23.30
N ALA A 135 -8.25 8.21 -22.03
CA ALA A 135 -8.39 9.59 -21.58
C ALA A 135 -7.09 10.37 -21.74
N TRP A 136 -5.95 9.73 -21.48
CA TRP A 136 -4.64 10.34 -21.69
C TRP A 136 -4.32 10.57 -23.16
N GLU A 137 -4.61 9.61 -24.04
CA GLU A 137 -4.41 9.75 -25.48
C GLU A 137 -5.29 10.86 -26.07
N ALA A 138 -6.57 10.93 -25.65
CA ALA A 138 -7.47 11.98 -26.06
C ALA A 138 -6.97 13.36 -25.60
N LYS A 139 -6.51 13.48 -24.36
CA LYS A 139 -5.99 14.74 -23.81
C LYS A 139 -4.66 15.13 -24.43
N SER A 140 -3.79 14.18 -24.73
CA SER A 140 -2.52 14.42 -25.41
C SER A 140 -2.72 14.95 -26.84
N LYS A 141 -3.74 14.46 -27.57
CA LYS A 141 -4.14 14.98 -28.89
C LYS A 141 -4.66 16.40 -28.78
N GLU A 142 -5.52 16.70 -27.81
CA GLU A 142 -6.06 18.04 -27.56
C GLU A 142 -4.93 19.05 -27.27
N LEU A 143 -3.97 18.68 -26.45
CA LEU A 143 -2.86 19.54 -26.03
C LEU A 143 -1.70 19.58 -27.06
N LYS A 144 -1.74 18.80 -28.14
CA LYS A 144 -0.66 18.65 -29.13
C LYS A 144 0.69 18.28 -28.46
N ILE A 145 0.64 17.51 -27.37
CA ILE A 145 1.80 17.08 -26.60
C ILE A 145 2.12 15.64 -27.00
N TYR A 146 3.42 15.33 -27.15
CA TYR A 146 3.85 13.94 -27.37
C TYR A 146 3.52 13.08 -26.14
N PRO A 147 2.94 11.88 -26.31
CA PRO A 147 2.41 11.07 -25.20
C PRO A 147 3.43 10.57 -24.17
N LYS A 148 4.69 10.94 -24.30
CA LYS A 148 5.80 10.50 -23.41
C LYS A 148 6.03 11.40 -22.17
N ARG A 149 5.32 12.53 -22.02
CA ARG A 149 5.48 13.39 -20.85
C ARG A 149 4.14 13.59 -20.15
N LEU A 150 4.03 13.07 -18.95
CA LEU A 150 2.95 13.41 -18.02
C LEU A 150 3.01 14.92 -17.70
N PRO A 151 1.88 15.63 -17.72
CA PRO A 151 1.83 17.03 -17.28
C PRO A 151 2.25 17.13 -15.82
N SER A 152 2.87 18.24 -15.42
CA SER A 152 3.28 18.52 -14.05
C SER A 152 2.40 19.59 -13.42
N GLY A 153 2.18 19.54 -12.10
CA GLY A 153 1.46 20.56 -11.34
C GLY A 153 -0.06 20.50 -11.48
N GLU A 154 -0.72 21.66 -11.43
CA GLU A 154 -2.18 21.79 -11.43
C GLU A 154 -2.93 21.09 -12.58
N GLU A 155 -2.31 20.96 -13.74
CA GLU A 155 -2.92 20.24 -14.88
C GLU A 155 -2.98 18.74 -14.65
N LYS A 156 -1.97 18.18 -13.98
CA LYS A 156 -1.96 16.78 -13.55
C LYS A 156 -3.10 16.53 -12.57
N ASP A 157 -3.24 17.41 -11.58
CA ASP A 157 -4.28 17.27 -10.55
C ASP A 157 -5.70 17.42 -11.13
N LYS A 158 -5.89 18.35 -12.07
CA LYS A 158 -7.17 18.48 -12.80
C LYS A 158 -7.49 17.25 -13.63
N LEU A 159 -6.48 16.65 -14.28
CA LEU A 159 -6.65 15.44 -15.07
C LEU A 159 -6.96 14.24 -14.17
N TRP A 160 -6.24 14.07 -13.05
CA TRP A 160 -6.52 13.03 -12.08
C TRP A 160 -7.91 13.15 -11.48
N ASN A 161 -8.33 14.33 -11.06
CA ASN A 161 -9.69 14.56 -10.52
C ASN A 161 -10.80 14.24 -11.53
N LYS A 162 -10.55 14.49 -12.81
CA LYS A 162 -11.50 14.12 -13.87
C LYS A 162 -11.56 12.61 -14.06
N ILE A 163 -10.42 11.95 -14.11
CA ILE A 163 -10.30 10.49 -14.28
C ILE A 163 -10.91 9.76 -13.08
N ASP A 164 -10.62 10.22 -11.88
CA ASP A 164 -11.20 9.68 -10.64
C ASP A 164 -12.73 9.75 -10.65
N LYS A 165 -13.28 10.89 -11.07
CA LYS A 165 -14.73 11.08 -11.19
C LYS A 165 -15.38 10.19 -12.26
N GLU A 166 -14.70 9.96 -13.38
CA GLU A 166 -15.15 9.07 -14.45
C GLU A 166 -15.03 7.60 -14.03
N ALA A 167 -13.95 7.22 -13.33
CA ALA A 167 -13.75 5.88 -12.78
C ALA A 167 -14.82 5.52 -11.74
N HIS A 168 -15.16 6.44 -10.83
CA HIS A 168 -16.26 6.26 -9.89
C HIS A 168 -17.61 6.10 -10.60
N GLY A 169 -17.83 6.83 -11.70
CA GLY A 169 -19.02 6.68 -12.55
C GLY A 169 -19.13 5.30 -13.22
N LEU A 170 -18.00 4.72 -13.62
CA LEU A 170 -17.92 3.38 -14.22
C LEU A 170 -18.12 2.28 -13.17
N ILE A 171 -17.49 2.41 -12.01
CA ILE A 171 -17.65 1.48 -10.88
C ILE A 171 -19.12 1.40 -10.48
N ASN A 172 -19.81 2.53 -10.37
CA ASN A 172 -21.23 2.58 -10.04
C ASN A 172 -22.17 1.98 -11.11
N LYS A 173 -21.71 1.87 -12.37
CA LYS A 173 -22.44 1.16 -13.44
C LYS A 173 -22.21 -0.32 -13.47
N ILE A 174 -21.05 -0.79 -12.95
CA ILE A 174 -20.68 -2.22 -12.93
C ILE A 174 -21.29 -2.92 -11.70
N ILE A 175 -21.53 -2.17 -10.61
CA ILE A 175 -22.10 -2.67 -9.36
C ILE A 175 -23.65 -2.73 -9.39
N LYS A 176 -24.29 -2.08 -10.36
CA LYS A 176 -25.75 -2.22 -10.62
C LYS A 176 -26.03 -3.37 -11.58
#